data_5850682ce2ece811ca90096c8470e595
#
_entry.id   5850682ce2ece811ca90096c8470e595
#
_cell.length_a   1.000
_cell.length_b   1.000
_cell.length_c   1.000
_cell.angle_alpha   90.00
_cell.angle_beta   90.00
_cell.angle_gamma   90.00
#
_symmetry.space_group_name_H-M   'P 1'
#
loop_
_entity.id
_entity.type
_entity.pdbx_description
1 polymer ?
#
loop_
_entity_poly.entity_id
_entity_poly.type
_entity_poly.pdbx_seq_one_letter_code
_entity_poly.pdbx_strand_id
1 'polypeptide(L)'
;MLEIKNLHVKAGDKEILRGLNLSVTKGEVHVILGPNGSGKSTLMNVILGHPKYEITNGEIFFEGEDLTALKTFERARRGIFLSFQNPEEIPGITVENMLRTAKQSITGEKIKILAFHKELLALMKELQIAPEYASRYMNVGFSGGEKKRNEILQLLTLNPKLALLDETDSGLDVDAVEIVSAGVAKFHNENNSCIIITHNAQILKHLPVNRAHIFLNGRIVKSGGAELVNEVSEHGYAPFEVES
;
A
#
# COMPACT_ATOMS: atom_id res chain seq x y z
N MET A 1 -1.74 -16.16 0.70
CA MET A 1 -1.56 -15.02 1.62
C MET A 1 -2.83 -14.17 1.71
N LEU A 2 -3.24 -13.44 0.66
CA LEU A 2 -4.52 -12.72 0.60
C LEU A 2 -5.45 -13.41 -0.41
N GLU A 3 -6.70 -13.64 -0.03
CA GLU A 3 -7.73 -14.18 -0.91
C GLU A 3 -9.01 -13.38 -0.74
N ILE A 4 -9.54 -12.85 -1.84
CA ILE A 4 -10.78 -12.08 -1.91
C ILE A 4 -11.74 -12.84 -2.82
N LYS A 5 -12.94 -13.13 -2.31
CA LYS A 5 -13.97 -13.92 -3.01
C LYS A 5 -15.25 -13.11 -3.15
N ASN A 6 -15.67 -12.90 -4.40
CA ASN A 6 -16.95 -12.30 -4.77
C ASN A 6 -17.29 -11.04 -3.94
N LEU A 7 -16.30 -10.14 -3.78
CA LEU A 7 -16.40 -9.00 -2.89
C LEU A 7 -17.27 -7.90 -3.48
N HIS A 8 -18.35 -7.55 -2.78
CA HIS A 8 -19.22 -6.41 -3.06
C HIS A 8 -19.11 -5.38 -1.95
N VAL A 9 -18.94 -4.13 -2.32
CA VAL A 9 -18.70 -3.04 -1.36
C VAL A 9 -19.47 -1.80 -1.77
N LYS A 10 -20.08 -1.13 -0.80
CA LYS A 10 -20.71 0.18 -0.96
C LYS A 10 -20.09 1.25 -0.05
N ALA A 11 -20.26 2.52 -0.46
CA ALA A 11 -20.02 3.70 0.36
C ALA A 11 -21.30 4.55 0.32
N GLY A 12 -22.01 4.66 1.47
CA GLY A 12 -23.38 5.13 1.48
C GLY A 12 -24.27 4.23 0.60
N ASP A 13 -25.03 4.83 -0.32
CA ASP A 13 -25.93 4.09 -1.20
C ASP A 13 -25.27 3.62 -2.52
N LYS A 14 -24.00 4.01 -2.75
CA LYS A 14 -23.32 3.69 -4.01
C LYS A 14 -22.50 2.42 -3.88
N GLU A 15 -22.81 1.40 -4.70
CA GLU A 15 -21.94 0.23 -4.88
C GLU A 15 -20.70 0.61 -5.67
N ILE A 16 -19.52 0.26 -5.12
CA ILE A 16 -18.21 0.61 -5.70
C ILE A 16 -17.49 -0.65 -6.20
N LEU A 17 -17.43 -1.71 -5.40
CA LEU A 17 -16.86 -3.00 -5.82
C LEU A 17 -18.00 -3.98 -6.11
N ARG A 18 -17.85 -4.75 -7.19
CA ARG A 18 -18.95 -5.52 -7.80
C ARG A 18 -18.54 -6.95 -8.11
N GLY A 19 -18.44 -7.79 -7.08
CA GLY A 19 -18.08 -9.20 -7.24
C GLY A 19 -16.60 -9.40 -7.57
N LEU A 20 -15.72 -8.66 -6.90
CA LEU A 20 -14.28 -8.70 -7.12
C LEU A 20 -13.68 -9.99 -6.56
N ASN A 21 -12.82 -10.62 -7.36
CA ASN A 21 -11.98 -11.74 -6.96
C ASN A 21 -10.51 -11.39 -7.13
N LEU A 22 -9.68 -11.66 -6.11
CA LEU A 22 -8.24 -11.42 -6.16
C LEU A 22 -7.54 -12.43 -5.24
N SER A 23 -6.48 -13.05 -5.74
CA SER A 23 -5.61 -13.91 -4.94
C SER A 23 -4.17 -13.44 -5.07
N VAL A 24 -3.50 -13.23 -3.94
CA VAL A 24 -2.09 -12.87 -3.85
C VAL A 24 -1.36 -13.92 -3.03
N THR A 25 -0.36 -14.56 -3.63
CA THR A 25 0.50 -15.53 -2.96
C THR A 25 1.61 -14.81 -2.19
N LYS A 26 2.16 -15.44 -1.19
CA LYS A 26 3.30 -14.91 -0.44
C LYS A 26 4.50 -14.69 -1.36
N GLY A 27 5.15 -13.54 -1.25
CA GLY A 27 6.28 -13.14 -2.07
C GLY A 27 5.90 -12.54 -3.44
N GLU A 28 4.62 -12.39 -3.76
CA GLU A 28 4.19 -11.79 -5.03
C GLU A 28 4.05 -10.28 -4.96
N VAL A 29 4.36 -9.62 -6.08
CA VAL A 29 4.10 -8.22 -6.37
C VAL A 29 2.99 -8.14 -7.41
N HIS A 30 1.85 -7.59 -7.02
CA HIS A 30 0.70 -7.35 -7.88
C HIS A 30 0.55 -5.86 -8.19
N VAL A 31 0.24 -5.54 -9.43
CA VAL A 31 -0.02 -4.16 -9.86
C VAL A 31 -1.48 -4.03 -10.27
N ILE A 32 -2.15 -3.00 -9.79
CA ILE A 32 -3.54 -2.67 -10.16
C ILE A 32 -3.53 -1.40 -11.00
N LEU A 33 -3.98 -1.53 -12.24
CA LEU A 33 -4.09 -0.47 -13.24
C LEU A 33 -5.56 -0.18 -13.51
N GLY A 34 -5.90 1.08 -13.75
CA GLY A 34 -7.28 1.47 -14.07
C GLY A 34 -7.46 2.98 -14.02
N PRO A 35 -8.48 3.54 -14.68
CA PRO A 35 -8.75 4.96 -14.66
C PRO A 35 -9.12 5.47 -13.27
N ASN A 36 -9.03 6.79 -13.08
CA ASN A 36 -9.46 7.42 -11.85
C ASN A 36 -10.96 7.18 -11.60
N GLY A 37 -11.32 6.92 -10.34
CA GLY A 37 -12.70 6.63 -9.96
C GLY A 37 -13.16 5.19 -10.23
N SER A 38 -12.31 4.29 -10.75
CA SER A 38 -12.67 2.88 -10.99
C SER A 38 -12.87 2.06 -9.71
N GLY A 39 -12.37 2.53 -8.54
CA GLY A 39 -12.52 1.85 -7.25
C GLY A 39 -11.22 1.24 -6.67
N LYS A 40 -10.05 1.50 -7.27
CA LYS A 40 -8.74 0.95 -6.84
C LYS A 40 -8.42 1.29 -5.38
N SER A 41 -8.44 2.58 -5.02
CA SER A 41 -8.19 3.03 -3.63
C SER A 41 -9.25 2.52 -2.67
N THR A 42 -10.50 2.32 -3.14
CA THR A 42 -11.55 1.67 -2.34
C THR A 42 -11.15 0.24 -1.99
N LEU A 43 -10.65 -0.53 -2.94
CA LEU A 43 -10.16 -1.89 -2.68
C LEU A 43 -9.09 -1.90 -1.59
N MET A 44 -8.07 -1.02 -1.68
CA MET A 44 -7.01 -0.93 -0.67
C MET A 44 -7.56 -0.61 0.72
N ASN A 45 -8.44 0.39 0.80
CA ASN A 45 -9.08 0.78 2.05
C ASN A 45 -9.97 -0.33 2.63
N VAL A 46 -10.67 -1.08 1.79
CA VAL A 46 -11.51 -2.21 2.24
C VAL A 46 -10.67 -3.37 2.76
N ILE A 47 -9.54 -3.69 2.12
CA ILE A 47 -8.59 -4.69 2.63
C ILE A 47 -8.07 -4.28 4.02
N LEU A 48 -7.81 -2.98 4.24
CA LEU A 48 -7.40 -2.46 5.55
C LEU A 48 -8.56 -2.39 6.57
N GLY A 49 -9.83 -2.49 6.14
CA GLY A 49 -11.00 -2.40 7.01
C GLY A 49 -11.38 -0.97 7.38
N HIS A 50 -11.29 -0.04 6.43
CA HIS A 50 -11.67 1.36 6.64
C HIS A 50 -13.19 1.50 6.86
N PRO A 51 -13.66 2.15 7.95
CA PRO A 51 -15.06 2.15 8.38
C PRO A 51 -16.04 2.86 7.45
N LYS A 52 -15.54 3.64 6.49
CA LYS A 52 -16.37 4.30 5.46
C LYS A 52 -17.07 3.31 4.53
N TYR A 53 -16.48 2.12 4.36
CA TYR A 53 -16.93 1.14 3.38
C TYR A 53 -17.61 -0.03 4.05
N GLU A 54 -18.74 -0.46 3.48
CA GLU A 54 -19.53 -1.59 3.96
C GLU A 54 -19.41 -2.76 2.97
N ILE A 55 -18.95 -3.90 3.45
CA ILE A 55 -18.94 -5.14 2.67
C ILE A 55 -20.37 -5.67 2.69
N THR A 56 -21.02 -5.73 1.52
CA THR A 56 -22.39 -6.20 1.37
C THR A 56 -22.48 -7.67 0.99
N ASN A 57 -21.42 -8.21 0.38
CA ASN A 57 -21.28 -9.63 0.05
C ASN A 57 -19.80 -9.98 -0.17
N GLY A 58 -19.48 -11.27 -0.07
CA GLY A 58 -18.14 -11.78 -0.28
C GLY A 58 -17.28 -11.79 1.00
N GLU A 59 -16.07 -12.25 0.87
CA GLU A 59 -15.18 -12.53 1.99
C GLU A 59 -13.74 -12.09 1.66
N ILE A 60 -12.98 -11.72 2.70
CA ILE A 60 -11.55 -11.39 2.62
C ILE A 60 -10.81 -12.26 3.61
N PHE A 61 -9.94 -13.14 3.11
CA PHE A 61 -9.06 -13.95 3.93
C PHE A 61 -7.61 -13.47 3.84
N PHE A 62 -6.93 -13.43 4.96
CA PHE A 62 -5.50 -13.15 5.05
C PHE A 62 -4.82 -14.20 5.93
N GLU A 63 -3.82 -14.89 5.40
CA GLU A 63 -3.14 -16.01 6.07
C GLU A 63 -4.13 -17.11 6.54
N GLY A 64 -5.24 -17.29 5.82
CA GLY A 64 -6.29 -18.26 6.16
C GLY A 64 -7.31 -17.77 7.19
N GLU A 65 -7.15 -16.57 7.75
CA GLU A 65 -8.09 -15.96 8.69
C GLU A 65 -9.05 -15.01 7.96
N ASP A 66 -10.33 -15.09 8.29
CA ASP A 66 -11.35 -14.15 7.78
C ASP A 66 -11.17 -12.77 8.42
N LEU A 67 -10.93 -11.78 7.57
CA LEU A 67 -10.79 -10.38 7.99
C LEU A 67 -12.09 -9.60 7.97
N THR A 68 -13.17 -10.14 7.41
CA THR A 68 -14.37 -9.39 7.02
C THR A 68 -14.92 -8.55 8.17
N ALA A 69 -14.98 -9.09 9.39
CA ALA A 69 -15.47 -8.40 10.58
C ALA A 69 -14.39 -7.64 11.39
N LEU A 70 -13.10 -7.77 11.03
CA LEU A 70 -12.02 -7.20 11.81
C LEU A 70 -11.85 -5.70 11.55
N LYS A 71 -11.55 -4.97 12.63
CA LYS A 71 -11.28 -3.52 12.58
C LYS A 71 -9.89 -3.25 11.99
N THR A 72 -9.67 -2.03 11.50
CA THR A 72 -8.42 -1.56 10.90
C THR A 72 -7.17 -1.91 11.71
N PHE A 73 -7.18 -1.62 13.02
CA PHE A 73 -6.00 -1.88 13.87
C PHE A 73 -5.73 -3.38 14.08
N GLU A 74 -6.76 -4.23 14.03
CA GLU A 74 -6.60 -5.68 14.13
C GLU A 74 -5.95 -6.24 12.87
N ARG A 75 -6.34 -5.73 11.69
CA ARG A 75 -5.73 -6.08 10.40
C ARG A 75 -4.28 -5.59 10.31
N ALA A 76 -4.00 -4.36 10.79
CA ALA A 76 -2.64 -3.83 10.86
C ALA A 76 -1.72 -4.69 11.76
N ARG A 77 -2.21 -5.17 12.91
CA ARG A 77 -1.46 -6.10 13.78
C ARG A 77 -1.17 -7.46 13.13
N ARG A 78 -1.96 -7.89 12.17
CA ARG A 78 -1.72 -9.11 11.39
C ARG A 78 -0.67 -8.94 10.32
N GLY A 79 -0.20 -7.69 10.11
CA GLY A 79 0.85 -7.36 9.17
C GLY A 79 0.34 -6.81 7.84
N ILE A 80 -0.81 -6.14 7.82
CA ILE A 80 -1.29 -5.40 6.66
C ILE A 80 -0.94 -3.92 6.85
N PHE A 81 -0.28 -3.33 5.87
CA PHE A 81 0.10 -1.92 5.82
C PHE A 81 -0.55 -1.24 4.61
N LEU A 82 -0.99 0.00 4.77
CA LEU A 82 -1.47 0.84 3.67
C LEU A 82 -0.68 2.14 3.66
N SER A 83 -0.07 2.48 2.52
CA SER A 83 0.38 3.84 2.25
C SER A 83 -0.79 4.68 1.76
N PHE A 84 -0.95 5.86 2.32
CA PHE A 84 -2.06 6.73 1.95
C PHE A 84 -1.70 7.60 0.75
N GLN A 85 -2.66 7.83 -0.14
CA GLN A 85 -2.49 8.78 -1.25
C GLN A 85 -2.11 10.17 -0.72
N ASN A 86 -2.78 10.62 0.35
CA ASN A 86 -2.49 11.87 1.06
C ASN A 86 -2.23 11.58 2.54
N PRO A 87 -0.97 11.44 2.96
CA PRO A 87 -0.64 11.20 4.37
C PRO A 87 -1.03 12.37 5.27
N GLU A 88 -1.82 12.08 6.30
CA GLU A 88 -2.30 13.07 7.26
C GLU A 88 -1.18 13.61 8.16
N GLU A 89 -1.34 14.85 8.60
CA GLU A 89 -0.48 15.48 9.60
C GLU A 89 -0.97 15.11 11.01
N ILE A 90 -0.07 14.62 11.86
CA ILE A 90 -0.42 14.24 13.23
C ILE A 90 0.42 15.06 14.20
N PRO A 91 -0.08 16.25 14.64
CA PRO A 91 0.62 17.07 15.64
C PRO A 91 0.64 16.37 16.99
N GLY A 92 1.71 16.60 17.76
CA GLY A 92 1.87 16.08 19.12
C GLY A 92 2.57 14.74 19.23
N ILE A 93 2.78 14.01 18.14
CA ILE A 93 3.59 12.78 18.14
C ILE A 93 4.73 12.89 17.11
N THR A 94 5.96 12.60 17.53
CA THR A 94 7.12 12.61 16.62
C THR A 94 7.15 11.36 15.75
N VAL A 95 7.82 11.46 14.58
CA VAL A 95 8.03 10.33 13.66
C VAL A 95 8.61 9.12 14.41
N GLU A 96 9.68 9.34 15.20
CA GLU A 96 10.31 8.27 15.97
C GLU A 96 9.37 7.63 16.99
N ASN A 97 8.65 8.42 17.76
CA ASN A 97 7.74 7.89 18.79
C ASN A 97 6.55 7.15 18.17
N MET A 98 6.01 7.67 17.09
CA MET A 98 4.91 7.03 16.35
C MET A 98 5.36 5.66 15.84
N LEU A 99 6.49 5.58 15.14
CA LEU A 99 6.99 4.35 14.54
C LEU A 99 7.40 3.31 15.60
N ARG A 100 8.06 3.75 16.67
CA ARG A 100 8.42 2.86 17.78
C ARG A 100 7.19 2.27 18.47
N THR A 101 6.18 3.10 18.73
CA THR A 101 4.92 2.67 19.37
C THR A 101 4.12 1.73 18.46
N ALA A 102 4.04 2.02 17.16
CA ALA A 102 3.41 1.16 16.19
C ALA A 102 4.11 -0.21 16.10
N LYS A 103 5.45 -0.22 15.99
CA LYS A 103 6.24 -1.46 15.95
C LYS A 103 6.03 -2.29 17.23
N GLN A 104 6.03 -1.66 18.42
CA GLN A 104 5.69 -2.34 19.68
C GLN A 104 4.28 -2.94 19.68
N SER A 105 3.30 -2.20 19.15
CA SER A 105 1.90 -2.69 19.09
C SER A 105 1.72 -3.88 18.16
N ILE A 106 2.52 -3.96 17.09
CA ILE A 106 2.49 -5.06 16.11
C ILE A 106 3.23 -6.28 16.65
N THR A 107 4.44 -6.09 17.20
CA THR A 107 5.29 -7.21 17.64
C THR A 107 4.94 -7.72 19.03
N GLY A 108 4.30 -6.90 19.87
CA GLY A 108 4.10 -7.18 21.30
C GLY A 108 5.38 -7.04 22.13
N GLU A 109 6.51 -6.68 21.53
CA GLU A 109 7.81 -6.62 22.18
C GLU A 109 8.14 -5.22 22.68
N LYS A 110 8.83 -5.13 23.81
CA LYS A 110 9.34 -3.85 24.33
C LYS A 110 10.59 -3.43 23.56
N ILE A 111 10.50 -2.36 22.76
CA ILE A 111 11.60 -1.87 21.92
C ILE A 111 12.48 -0.91 22.71
N LYS A 112 13.80 -1.18 22.74
CA LYS A 112 14.80 -0.32 23.38
C LYS A 112 14.99 0.97 22.58
N ILE A 113 14.80 2.13 23.22
CA ILE A 113 14.80 3.46 22.56
C ILE A 113 16.09 3.70 21.77
N LEU A 114 17.26 3.53 22.38
CA LEU A 114 18.55 3.81 21.72
C LEU A 114 18.84 2.88 20.52
N ALA A 115 18.45 1.61 20.61
CA ALA A 115 18.62 0.67 19.51
C ALA A 115 17.70 1.04 18.35
N PHE A 116 16.44 1.35 18.64
CA PHE A 116 15.46 1.80 17.65
C PHE A 116 15.88 3.11 16.96
N HIS A 117 16.37 4.09 17.74
CA HIS A 117 16.85 5.34 17.20
C HIS A 117 17.97 5.13 16.17
N LYS A 118 18.95 4.27 16.47
CA LYS A 118 20.03 3.94 15.53
C LYS A 118 19.52 3.26 14.25
N GLU A 119 18.61 2.30 14.39
CA GLU A 119 17.96 1.61 13.28
C GLU A 119 17.21 2.62 12.38
N LEU A 120 16.40 3.49 13.00
CA LEU A 120 15.61 4.51 12.31
C LEU A 120 16.50 5.48 11.52
N LEU A 121 17.56 6.01 12.14
CA LEU A 121 18.50 6.91 11.46
C LEU A 121 19.22 6.26 10.28
N ALA A 122 19.53 4.96 10.36
CA ALA A 122 20.10 4.22 9.23
C ALA A 122 19.13 4.14 8.05
N LEU A 123 17.86 3.82 8.30
CA LEU A 123 16.82 3.81 7.26
C LEU A 123 16.55 5.21 6.69
N MET A 124 16.51 6.24 7.54
CA MET A 124 16.34 7.63 7.11
C MET A 124 17.46 8.06 6.16
N LYS A 125 18.72 7.71 6.47
CA LYS A 125 19.86 8.00 5.58
C LYS A 125 19.70 7.38 4.19
N GLU A 126 19.26 6.13 4.12
CA GLU A 126 19.03 5.43 2.85
C GLU A 126 17.91 6.09 2.03
N LEU A 127 16.87 6.58 2.69
CA LEU A 127 15.74 7.28 2.07
C LEU A 127 16.00 8.78 1.85
N GLN A 128 17.23 9.24 2.12
CA GLN A 128 17.61 10.66 2.03
C GLN A 128 16.67 11.58 2.84
N ILE A 129 16.26 11.11 4.02
CA ILE A 129 15.51 11.89 5.00
C ILE A 129 16.49 12.44 6.03
N ALA A 130 16.48 13.76 6.25
CA ALA A 130 17.36 14.40 7.21
C ALA A 130 17.07 13.91 8.65
N PRO A 131 18.12 13.68 9.48
CA PRO A 131 17.96 13.06 10.81
C PRO A 131 17.03 13.82 11.76
N GLU A 132 16.95 15.15 11.62
CA GLU A 132 16.07 16.00 12.45
C GLU A 132 14.57 15.68 12.28
N TYR A 133 14.18 15.03 11.17
CA TYR A 133 12.79 14.62 10.96
C TYR A 133 12.34 13.56 11.97
N ALA A 134 13.26 12.78 12.55
CA ALA A 134 12.92 11.83 13.62
C ALA A 134 12.21 12.49 14.81
N SER A 135 12.61 13.72 15.14
CA SER A 135 12.05 14.51 16.26
C SER A 135 10.91 15.46 15.87
N ARG A 136 10.63 15.64 14.57
CA ARG A 136 9.50 16.44 14.10
C ARG A 136 8.19 15.68 14.26
N TYR A 137 7.09 16.42 14.39
CA TYR A 137 5.76 15.81 14.39
C TYR A 137 5.44 15.16 13.05
N MET A 138 4.74 14.03 13.12
CA MET A 138 4.45 13.17 11.99
C MET A 138 3.78 13.94 10.86
N ASN A 139 4.47 14.05 9.72
CA ASN A 139 4.07 14.74 8.50
C ASN A 139 3.79 16.26 8.61
N VAL A 140 3.90 16.88 9.79
CA VAL A 140 3.58 18.30 9.99
C VAL A 140 4.61 19.18 9.28
N GLY A 141 4.12 19.92 8.27
CA GLY A 141 4.93 20.81 7.45
C GLY A 141 5.94 20.07 6.57
N PHE A 142 5.71 18.79 6.26
CA PHE A 142 6.50 18.04 5.27
C PHE A 142 6.00 18.39 3.87
N SER A 143 6.91 18.52 2.92
CA SER A 143 6.58 18.58 1.49
C SER A 143 5.98 17.24 1.02
N GLY A 144 5.36 17.22 -0.16
CA GLY A 144 4.80 15.98 -0.74
C GLY A 144 5.84 14.87 -0.83
N GLY A 145 7.04 15.16 -1.34
CA GLY A 145 8.12 14.18 -1.46
C GLY A 145 8.63 13.67 -0.10
N GLU A 146 8.72 14.54 0.91
CA GLU A 146 9.09 14.16 2.28
C GLU A 146 8.03 13.26 2.92
N LYS A 147 6.74 13.56 2.72
CA LYS A 147 5.63 12.70 3.20
C LYS A 147 5.71 11.31 2.57
N LYS A 148 5.97 11.21 1.26
CA LYS A 148 6.09 9.91 0.56
C LYS A 148 7.31 9.12 1.02
N ARG A 149 8.49 9.76 1.16
CA ARG A 149 9.67 9.09 1.73
C ARG A 149 9.44 8.64 3.17
N ASN A 150 8.69 9.43 3.96
CA ASN A 150 8.30 9.04 5.31
C ASN A 150 7.33 7.85 5.34
N GLU A 151 6.47 7.66 4.34
CA GLU A 151 5.65 6.45 4.21
C GLU A 151 6.51 5.20 3.93
N ILE A 152 7.54 5.34 3.08
CA ILE A 152 8.49 4.24 2.86
C ILE A 152 9.32 3.95 4.12
N LEU A 153 9.68 4.98 4.90
CA LEU A 153 10.31 4.79 6.21
C LEU A 153 9.42 3.99 7.16
N GLN A 154 8.10 4.26 7.17
CA GLN A 154 7.12 3.48 7.93
C GLN A 154 7.08 2.02 7.44
N LEU A 155 6.99 1.81 6.13
CA LEU A 155 6.98 0.48 5.50
C LEU A 155 8.20 -0.35 5.92
N LEU A 156 9.41 0.21 5.79
CA LEU A 156 10.66 -0.47 6.15
C LEU A 156 10.77 -0.72 7.66
N THR A 157 10.33 0.23 8.49
CA THR A 157 10.39 0.12 9.95
C THR A 157 9.43 -0.92 10.51
N LEU A 158 8.20 -0.96 9.98
CA LEU A 158 7.13 -1.85 10.44
C LEU A 158 7.23 -3.24 9.83
N ASN A 159 7.83 -3.35 8.65
CA ASN A 159 8.07 -4.60 7.91
C ASN A 159 6.83 -5.51 7.86
N PRO A 160 5.71 -5.06 7.27
CA PRO A 160 4.47 -5.81 7.22
C PRO A 160 4.59 -7.07 6.34
N LYS A 161 3.62 -7.98 6.43
CA LYS A 161 3.50 -9.12 5.51
C LYS A 161 2.93 -8.73 4.16
N LEU A 162 1.98 -7.78 4.15
CA LEU A 162 1.33 -7.26 2.95
C LEU A 162 1.39 -5.73 2.96
N ALA A 163 2.03 -5.15 1.94
CA ALA A 163 2.03 -3.72 1.68
C ALA A 163 1.01 -3.38 0.60
N LEU A 164 0.09 -2.48 0.92
CA LEU A 164 -0.85 -1.86 0.00
C LEU A 164 -0.32 -0.46 -0.31
N LEU A 165 0.13 -0.23 -1.54
CA LEU A 165 0.78 1.02 -1.96
C LEU A 165 -0.13 1.75 -2.95
N ASP A 166 -0.78 2.83 -2.48
CA ASP A 166 -1.75 3.59 -3.27
C ASP A 166 -1.13 4.89 -3.79
N GLU A 167 -0.72 4.89 -5.06
CA GLU A 167 -0.10 6.04 -5.76
C GLU A 167 1.04 6.70 -4.97
N THR A 168 1.94 5.89 -4.42
CA THR A 168 3.09 6.37 -3.63
C THR A 168 4.08 7.20 -4.43
N ASP A 169 4.00 7.18 -5.74
CA ASP A 169 4.80 7.91 -6.72
C ASP A 169 4.15 9.19 -7.22
N SER A 170 2.89 9.44 -6.87
CA SER A 170 2.14 10.61 -7.36
C SER A 170 2.72 11.92 -6.85
N GLY A 171 2.96 12.86 -7.77
CA GLY A 171 3.47 14.20 -7.45
C GLY A 171 4.95 14.25 -7.09
N LEU A 172 5.70 13.18 -7.32
CA LEU A 172 7.15 13.12 -7.12
C LEU A 172 7.92 13.50 -8.39
N ASP A 173 9.09 14.09 -8.20
CA ASP A 173 10.10 14.21 -9.26
C ASP A 173 10.79 12.85 -9.50
N VAL A 174 11.60 12.79 -10.56
CA VAL A 174 12.28 11.55 -11.00
C VAL A 174 13.18 10.97 -9.90
N ASP A 175 13.92 11.82 -9.20
CA ASP A 175 14.86 11.39 -8.16
C ASP A 175 14.11 10.84 -6.93
N ALA A 176 13.01 11.47 -6.54
CA ALA A 176 12.17 11.00 -5.44
C ALA A 176 11.46 9.68 -5.78
N VAL A 177 11.01 9.48 -7.02
CA VAL A 177 10.45 8.19 -7.49
C VAL A 177 11.48 7.08 -7.39
N GLU A 178 12.74 7.33 -7.78
CA GLU A 178 13.82 6.34 -7.68
C GLU A 178 14.09 5.93 -6.23
N ILE A 179 14.11 6.89 -5.27
CA ILE A 179 14.29 6.60 -3.84
C ILE A 179 13.13 5.75 -3.31
N VAL A 180 11.89 6.10 -3.66
CA VAL A 180 10.69 5.37 -3.24
C VAL A 180 10.70 3.96 -3.82
N SER A 181 10.99 3.82 -5.13
CA SER A 181 11.09 2.53 -5.81
C SER A 181 12.16 1.63 -5.17
N ALA A 182 13.36 2.16 -4.91
CA ALA A 182 14.42 1.42 -4.24
C ALA A 182 14.02 1.01 -2.81
N GLY A 183 13.30 1.87 -2.09
CA GLY A 183 12.77 1.56 -0.77
C GLY A 183 11.75 0.42 -0.78
N VAL A 184 10.82 0.41 -1.74
CA VAL A 184 9.86 -0.69 -1.92
C VAL A 184 10.57 -1.98 -2.32
N ALA A 185 11.56 -1.89 -3.22
CA ALA A 185 12.38 -3.05 -3.61
C ALA A 185 13.16 -3.64 -2.43
N LYS A 186 13.69 -2.79 -1.54
CA LYS A 186 14.35 -3.23 -0.31
C LYS A 186 13.39 -3.94 0.65
N PHE A 187 12.14 -3.48 0.73
CA PHE A 187 11.12 -4.11 1.55
C PHE A 187 10.77 -5.51 1.02
N HIS A 188 10.64 -5.63 -0.31
CA HIS A 188 10.16 -6.86 -0.92
C HIS A 188 11.13 -8.04 -0.78
N ASN A 189 10.59 -9.21 -0.39
CA ASN A 189 11.30 -10.48 -0.32
C ASN A 189 10.30 -11.65 -0.40
N GLU A 190 10.76 -12.87 -0.33
CA GLU A 190 9.93 -14.09 -0.40
C GLU A 190 8.88 -14.22 0.73
N ASN A 191 8.99 -13.42 1.78
CA ASN A 191 8.14 -13.51 2.98
C ASN A 191 7.06 -12.44 3.03
N ASN A 192 7.12 -11.41 2.18
CA ASN A 192 6.13 -10.35 2.12
C ASN A 192 5.65 -10.12 0.68
N SER A 193 4.53 -9.45 0.54
CA SER A 193 3.90 -9.17 -0.75
C SER A 193 3.51 -7.72 -0.87
N CYS A 194 3.37 -7.26 -2.11
CA CYS A 194 2.92 -5.91 -2.42
C CYS A 194 1.69 -5.95 -3.35
N ILE A 195 0.73 -5.07 -3.09
CA ILE A 195 -0.27 -4.66 -4.09
C ILE A 195 -0.05 -3.17 -4.33
N ILE A 196 0.25 -2.81 -5.57
CA ILE A 196 0.67 -1.46 -5.95
C ILE A 196 -0.34 -0.88 -6.93
N ILE A 197 -0.90 0.28 -6.62
CA ILE A 197 -1.63 1.12 -7.57
C ILE A 197 -0.66 2.19 -8.04
N THR A 198 -0.43 2.25 -9.34
CA THR A 198 0.41 3.30 -9.94
C THR A 198 0.00 3.56 -11.38
N HIS A 199 0.27 4.78 -11.84
CA HIS A 199 0.20 5.17 -13.25
C HIS A 199 1.62 5.37 -13.86
N ASN A 200 2.67 5.14 -13.05
CA ASN A 200 4.04 5.37 -13.45
C ASN A 200 4.85 4.07 -13.38
N ALA A 201 5.27 3.58 -14.53
CA ALA A 201 6.08 2.35 -14.62
C ALA A 201 7.45 2.46 -13.91
N GLN A 202 7.95 3.67 -13.64
CA GLN A 202 9.25 3.86 -12.99
C GLN A 202 9.29 3.30 -11.56
N ILE A 203 8.17 3.35 -10.81
CA ILE A 203 8.12 2.78 -9.46
C ILE A 203 8.30 1.26 -9.47
N LEU A 204 7.98 0.61 -10.59
CA LEU A 204 8.07 -0.85 -10.76
C LEU A 204 9.45 -1.31 -11.24
N LYS A 205 10.36 -0.38 -11.58
CA LYS A 205 11.66 -0.66 -12.21
C LYS A 205 12.51 -1.71 -11.47
N HIS A 206 12.46 -1.70 -10.14
CA HIS A 206 13.26 -2.58 -9.28
C HIS A 206 12.44 -3.73 -8.67
N LEU A 207 11.19 -3.91 -9.10
CA LEU A 207 10.27 -4.90 -8.53
C LEU A 207 9.97 -6.03 -9.52
N PRO A 208 9.97 -7.28 -9.08
CA PRO A 208 9.52 -8.41 -9.89
C PRO A 208 7.98 -8.41 -9.95
N VAL A 209 7.40 -7.71 -10.93
CA VAL A 209 5.94 -7.73 -11.11
C VAL A 209 5.49 -9.15 -11.51
N ASN A 210 4.82 -9.85 -10.61
CA ASN A 210 4.31 -11.20 -10.85
C ASN A 210 2.98 -11.18 -11.61
N ARG A 211 2.10 -10.22 -11.25
CA ARG A 211 0.80 -10.06 -11.89
C ARG A 211 0.42 -8.59 -12.01
N ALA A 212 -0.26 -8.27 -13.12
CA ALA A 212 -0.93 -7.00 -13.31
C ALA A 212 -2.42 -7.23 -13.56
N HIS A 213 -3.26 -6.32 -13.07
CA HIS A 213 -4.71 -6.41 -13.14
C HIS A 213 -5.29 -5.12 -13.69
N ILE A 214 -6.15 -5.22 -14.69
CA ILE A 214 -6.92 -4.09 -15.21
C ILE A 214 -8.22 -3.99 -14.41
N PHE A 215 -8.40 -2.83 -13.79
CA PHE A 215 -9.49 -2.55 -12.86
C PHE A 215 -10.44 -1.51 -13.45
N LEU A 216 -11.65 -1.92 -13.85
CA LEU A 216 -12.68 -1.06 -14.42
C LEU A 216 -14.00 -1.26 -13.68
N ASN A 217 -14.69 -0.15 -13.40
CA ASN A 217 -16.05 -0.16 -12.84
C ASN A 217 -16.24 -1.07 -11.60
N GLY A 218 -15.23 -1.12 -10.71
CA GLY A 218 -15.29 -1.94 -9.49
C GLY A 218 -14.99 -3.42 -9.68
N ARG A 219 -14.41 -3.81 -10.83
CA ARG A 219 -14.07 -5.21 -11.18
C ARG A 219 -12.66 -5.33 -11.74
N ILE A 220 -12.06 -6.49 -11.58
CA ILE A 220 -10.89 -6.90 -12.37
C ILE A 220 -11.43 -7.50 -13.68
N VAL A 221 -11.15 -6.83 -14.81
CA VAL A 221 -11.62 -7.26 -16.15
C VAL A 221 -10.58 -8.10 -16.88
N LYS A 222 -9.29 -7.88 -16.63
CA LYS A 222 -8.19 -8.66 -17.20
C LYS A 222 -7.07 -8.82 -16.18
N SER A 223 -6.42 -9.98 -16.17
CA SER A 223 -5.22 -10.24 -15.38
C SER A 223 -4.16 -10.88 -16.27
N GLY A 224 -2.90 -10.48 -16.07
CA GLY A 224 -1.76 -11.00 -16.83
C GLY A 224 -0.45 -10.77 -16.08
N GLY A 225 0.66 -10.80 -16.79
CA GLY A 225 1.98 -10.49 -16.25
C GLY A 225 2.34 -9.00 -16.40
N ALA A 226 3.63 -8.70 -16.29
CA ALA A 226 4.15 -7.33 -16.39
C ALA A 226 3.87 -6.67 -17.76
N GLU A 227 3.62 -7.47 -18.81
CA GLU A 227 3.28 -6.97 -20.15
C GLU A 227 2.04 -6.08 -20.16
N LEU A 228 1.07 -6.31 -19.27
CA LEU A 228 -0.13 -5.47 -19.17
C LEU A 228 0.19 -4.02 -18.77
N VAL A 229 1.27 -3.79 -18.01
CA VAL A 229 1.71 -2.44 -17.64
C VAL A 229 2.11 -1.65 -18.89
N ASN A 230 2.84 -2.30 -19.81
CA ASN A 230 3.27 -1.71 -21.07
C ASN A 230 2.07 -1.49 -22.00
N GLU A 231 1.17 -2.49 -22.12
CA GLU A 231 -0.04 -2.42 -22.93
C GLU A 231 -0.91 -1.20 -22.55
N VAL A 232 -1.10 -0.97 -21.24
CA VAL A 232 -1.83 0.21 -20.75
C VAL A 232 -1.08 1.51 -21.01
N SER A 233 0.26 1.51 -20.88
CA SER A 233 1.07 2.72 -21.16
C SER A 233 1.01 3.14 -22.63
N GLU A 234 0.92 2.18 -23.55
CA GLU A 234 0.87 2.42 -25.00
C GLU A 234 -0.53 2.71 -25.52
N HIS A 235 -1.54 2.01 -25.03
CA HIS A 235 -2.88 2.00 -25.63
C HIS A 235 -3.99 2.54 -24.71
N GLY A 236 -3.66 2.87 -23.46
CA GLY A 236 -4.64 3.29 -22.45
C GLY A 236 -5.60 2.16 -22.06
N TYR A 237 -6.76 2.53 -21.53
CA TYR A 237 -7.76 1.57 -21.02
C TYR A 237 -8.86 1.19 -22.03
N ALA A 238 -8.99 1.93 -23.16
CA ALA A 238 -10.05 1.72 -24.14
C ALA A 238 -10.16 0.27 -24.65
N PRO A 239 -9.06 -0.47 -24.91
CA PRO A 239 -9.14 -1.86 -25.34
C PRO A 239 -9.84 -2.80 -24.37
N PHE A 240 -9.87 -2.45 -23.07
CA PHE A 240 -10.41 -3.29 -21.99
C PHE A 240 -11.87 -2.93 -21.62
N GLU A 241 -12.42 -1.82 -22.13
CA GLU A 241 -13.78 -1.37 -21.82
C GLU A 241 -14.85 -2.19 -22.55
N VAL A 242 -14.48 -2.87 -23.63
CA VAL A 242 -15.41 -3.66 -24.48
C VAL A 242 -15.75 -5.02 -23.85
N GLU A 243 -14.96 -5.49 -22.87
CA GLU A 243 -15.14 -6.78 -22.20
C GLU A 243 -15.85 -6.67 -20.83
N SER A 244 -16.34 -5.50 -20.44
CA SER A 244 -16.88 -5.21 -19.09
C SER A 244 -18.42 -5.21 -19.02
#